data_42ae71768bf4795f6e3442f4b0bb85ec
#
_entry.id   42ae71768bf4795f6e3442f4b0bb85ec
#
_cell.length_a   1.000
_cell.length_b   1.000
_cell.length_c   1.000
_cell.angle_alpha   90.00
_cell.angle_beta   90.00
_cell.angle_gamma   90.00
#
_symmetry.space_group_name_H-M   'P 1'
#
loop_
_entity.id
_entity.type
_entity.pdbx_description
1 polymer ?
#
loop_
_entity_poly.entity_id
_entity_poly.type
_entity_poly.pdbx_seq_one_letter_code
_entity_poly.pdbx_strand_id
1 'polypeptide(L)'
;TASGSYSTASDPQRPALQLSLGLSGASFSKTFDELEMVQKLVPVFAKTGGDYSLSLDMSATLDAQMSPDLQSVNATGEIKSANIRIQNIEAFDALAKALNNDNLRKIEAKDVAIRFAIRDGRIATEPFDLKMGDIRINMSGSTGLDQTIDYTARVALPAGSTGGILQSVNVGIGGTFTSPKITLGVKEAAEQAVKNVVDQQIQKLTGSESLGEEIRKQADNLRAEARKAGEKLVEAAQAQRTKIGR
;
A
#
# COMPACT_ATOMS: atom_id res chain seq x y z
N THR A 1 2.03 -17.23 22.51
CA THR A 1 1.84 -18.69 22.39
C THR A 1 2.53 -19.18 21.13
N ALA A 2 3.10 -20.38 21.16
CA ALA A 2 3.66 -21.04 19.99
C ALA A 2 3.33 -22.54 20.09
N SER A 3 2.96 -23.14 18.98
CA SER A 3 2.81 -24.59 18.83
C SER A 3 3.29 -24.98 17.42
N GLY A 4 3.82 -26.18 17.30
CA GLY A 4 4.32 -26.62 16.01
C GLY A 4 4.68 -28.10 15.99
N SER A 5 4.97 -28.59 14.79
CA SER A 5 5.45 -29.93 14.55
C SER A 5 6.61 -29.91 13.56
N TYR A 6 7.44 -30.92 13.68
CA TYR A 6 8.60 -31.14 12.87
C TYR A 6 8.58 -32.59 12.39
N SER A 7 8.84 -32.82 11.12
CA SER A 7 8.80 -34.15 10.54
C SER A 7 9.93 -34.38 9.54
N THR A 8 10.65 -35.49 9.68
CA THR A 8 11.65 -36.01 8.75
C THR A 8 11.12 -37.12 7.85
N ALA A 9 9.82 -37.42 7.94
CA ALA A 9 9.23 -38.61 7.32
C ALA A 9 9.30 -38.60 5.78
N SER A 10 9.24 -37.43 5.15
CA SER A 10 9.27 -37.29 3.70
C SER A 10 10.68 -37.14 3.15
N ASP A 11 11.54 -36.38 3.86
CA ASP A 11 12.94 -36.14 3.48
C ASP A 11 13.74 -35.81 4.75
N PRO A 12 14.64 -36.70 5.20
CA PRO A 12 15.47 -36.46 6.37
C PRO A 12 16.44 -35.29 6.22
N GLN A 13 16.77 -34.90 4.97
CA GLN A 13 17.69 -33.79 4.70
C GLN A 13 16.95 -32.45 4.56
N ARG A 14 15.65 -32.48 4.35
CA ARG A 14 14.77 -31.31 4.25
C ARG A 14 13.51 -31.50 5.11
N PRO A 15 13.67 -31.46 6.43
CA PRO A 15 12.54 -31.69 7.33
C PRO A 15 11.41 -30.69 7.10
N ALA A 16 10.17 -31.15 7.24
CA ALA A 16 9.00 -30.28 7.19
C ALA A 16 8.75 -29.66 8.57
N LEU A 17 8.51 -28.35 8.60
CA LEU A 17 8.10 -27.57 9.76
C LEU A 17 6.66 -27.11 9.58
N GLN A 18 5.86 -27.22 10.63
CA GLN A 18 4.59 -26.52 10.78
C GLN A 18 4.63 -25.72 12.06
N LEU A 19 4.22 -24.47 12.03
CA LEU A 19 4.25 -23.56 13.15
C LEU A 19 2.99 -22.70 13.19
N SER A 20 2.33 -22.69 14.35
CA SER A 20 1.30 -21.69 14.67
C SER A 20 1.83 -20.79 15.78
N LEU A 21 1.85 -19.50 15.54
CA LEU A 21 2.45 -18.49 16.43
C LEU A 21 1.44 -17.40 16.74
N GLY A 22 1.28 -17.09 18.02
CA GLY A 22 0.56 -15.91 18.50
C GLY A 22 1.50 -15.05 19.35
N LEU A 23 1.71 -13.82 18.92
CA LEU A 23 2.47 -12.79 19.66
C LEU A 23 1.54 -11.67 20.09
N SER A 24 1.87 -11.03 21.20
CA SER A 24 1.23 -9.79 21.65
C SER A 24 2.27 -8.84 22.22
N GLY A 25 2.17 -7.55 21.87
CA GLY A 25 3.09 -6.52 22.35
C GLY A 25 4.51 -6.68 21.82
N ALA A 26 4.68 -7.26 20.63
CA ALA A 26 5.99 -7.33 19.97
C ALA A 26 6.32 -5.98 19.33
N SER A 27 7.59 -5.56 19.43
CA SER A 27 8.05 -4.32 18.82
C SER A 27 8.45 -4.54 17.36
N PHE A 28 8.00 -3.69 16.44
CA PHE A 28 8.37 -3.77 15.02
C PHE A 28 9.88 -3.71 14.81
N SER A 29 10.55 -2.73 15.41
CA SER A 29 12.00 -2.55 15.23
C SER A 29 12.81 -3.71 15.82
N LYS A 30 12.47 -4.18 17.02
CA LYS A 30 13.17 -5.34 17.62
C LYS A 30 12.98 -6.61 16.79
N THR A 31 11.77 -6.86 16.30
CA THR A 31 11.51 -8.00 15.42
C THR A 31 12.34 -7.93 14.14
N PHE A 32 12.50 -6.73 13.57
CA PHE A 32 13.38 -6.52 12.43
C PHE A 32 14.84 -6.83 12.76
N ASP A 33 15.34 -6.35 13.89
CA ASP A 33 16.75 -6.52 14.27
C ASP A 33 17.10 -8.00 14.54
N GLU A 34 16.14 -8.79 15.00
CA GLU A 34 16.36 -10.18 15.43
C GLU A 34 16.08 -11.24 14.35
N LEU A 35 15.23 -10.93 13.35
CA LEU A 35 14.74 -11.94 12.39
C LEU A 35 15.14 -11.64 10.94
N GLU A 36 16.08 -12.41 10.39
CA GLU A 36 16.56 -12.28 9.01
C GLU A 36 15.42 -12.37 7.97
N MET A 37 14.44 -13.25 8.20
CA MET A 37 13.25 -13.37 7.32
C MET A 37 12.45 -12.06 7.28
N VAL A 38 12.31 -11.39 8.42
CA VAL A 38 11.61 -10.09 8.50
C VAL A 38 12.44 -9.01 7.80
N GLN A 39 13.76 -9.02 7.95
CA GLN A 39 14.64 -8.08 7.25
C GLN A 39 14.50 -8.18 5.72
N LYS A 40 14.34 -9.38 5.19
CA LYS A 40 14.19 -9.63 3.75
C LYS A 40 12.78 -9.35 3.24
N LEU A 41 11.75 -9.79 3.95
CA LEU A 41 10.36 -9.72 3.47
C LEU A 41 9.64 -8.43 3.87
N VAL A 42 10.00 -7.81 4.99
CA VAL A 42 9.27 -6.67 5.56
C VAL A 42 10.23 -5.57 6.04
N PRO A 43 11.14 -5.08 5.16
CA PRO A 43 12.15 -4.08 5.56
C PRO A 43 11.53 -2.79 6.12
N VAL A 44 10.26 -2.51 5.87
CA VAL A 44 9.53 -1.40 6.46
C VAL A 44 9.50 -1.45 8.00
N PHE A 45 9.63 -2.62 8.62
CA PHE A 45 9.67 -2.76 10.07
C PHE A 45 10.84 -1.99 10.71
N ALA A 46 11.99 -1.86 10.03
CA ALA A 46 13.11 -1.03 10.47
C ALA A 46 12.75 0.45 10.68
N LYS A 47 11.69 0.91 10.00
CA LYS A 47 11.23 2.30 10.00
C LYS A 47 9.88 2.46 10.68
N THR A 48 9.38 1.39 11.32
CA THR A 48 8.09 1.34 11.97
C THR A 48 8.26 1.36 13.47
N GLY A 49 7.70 2.37 14.11
CA GLY A 49 7.59 2.46 15.58
C GLY A 49 6.22 1.98 16.05
N GLY A 50 6.18 1.48 17.28
CA GLY A 50 5.01 0.92 17.92
C GLY A 50 5.11 -0.58 18.15
N ASP A 51 4.06 -1.12 18.75
CA ASP A 51 3.96 -2.54 19.07
C ASP A 51 2.83 -3.18 18.27
N TYR A 52 2.92 -4.49 18.06
CA TYR A 52 1.94 -5.25 17.33
C TYR A 52 1.61 -6.58 17.98
N SER A 53 0.48 -7.12 17.62
CA SER A 53 0.09 -8.51 17.83
C SER A 53 0.12 -9.22 16.47
N LEU A 54 0.54 -10.48 16.48
CA LEU A 54 0.62 -11.33 15.29
C LEU A 54 -0.08 -12.64 15.57
N SER A 55 -0.89 -13.07 14.63
CA SER A 55 -1.28 -14.47 14.49
C SER A 55 -0.72 -14.99 13.17
N LEU A 56 -0.04 -16.14 13.19
CA LEU A 56 0.66 -16.71 12.04
C LEU A 56 0.50 -18.21 12.04
N ASP A 57 0.09 -18.76 10.93
CA ASP A 57 0.18 -20.19 10.61
C ASP A 57 1.14 -20.37 9.44
N MET A 58 2.17 -21.19 9.62
CA MET A 58 3.26 -21.33 8.67
C MET A 58 3.62 -22.79 8.47
N SER A 59 3.97 -23.14 7.23
CA SER A 59 4.69 -24.35 6.88
C SER A 59 5.94 -24.01 6.07
N ALA A 60 7.01 -24.76 6.26
CA ALA A 60 8.26 -24.61 5.52
C ALA A 60 9.03 -25.93 5.50
N THR A 61 10.03 -26.03 4.63
CA THR A 61 11.11 -27.02 4.78
C THR A 61 12.31 -26.36 5.45
N LEU A 62 13.06 -27.13 6.21
CA LEU A 62 14.28 -26.66 6.86
C LEU A 62 15.50 -27.06 6.02
N ASP A 63 16.53 -26.24 6.07
CA ASP A 63 17.83 -26.58 5.51
C ASP A 63 18.68 -27.44 6.46
N ALA A 64 19.93 -27.74 6.07
CA ALA A 64 20.86 -28.53 6.86
C ALA A 64 21.26 -27.85 8.19
N GLN A 65 21.06 -26.53 8.32
CA GLN A 65 21.30 -25.73 9.51
C GLN A 65 20.04 -25.58 10.37
N MET A 66 18.94 -26.28 10.02
CA MET A 66 17.65 -26.20 10.66
C MET A 66 16.99 -24.79 10.54
N SER A 67 17.37 -24.02 9.54
CA SER A 67 16.74 -22.73 9.20
C SER A 67 15.66 -22.94 8.16
N PRO A 68 14.55 -22.18 8.22
CA PRO A 68 13.52 -22.25 7.18
C PRO A 68 14.07 -21.84 5.81
N ASP A 69 13.90 -22.71 4.81
CA ASP A 69 14.12 -22.35 3.41
C ASP A 69 13.03 -21.34 3.00
N LEU A 70 13.45 -20.07 2.84
CA LEU A 70 12.52 -18.94 2.62
C LEU A 70 11.65 -19.10 1.35
N GLN A 71 12.15 -19.83 0.35
CA GLN A 71 11.38 -20.10 -0.86
C GLN A 71 10.27 -21.14 -0.62
N SER A 72 10.45 -22.02 0.38
CA SER A 72 9.48 -23.03 0.76
C SER A 72 8.40 -22.55 1.74
N VAL A 73 8.58 -21.34 2.29
CA VAL A 73 7.65 -20.79 3.28
C VAL A 73 6.28 -20.56 2.65
N ASN A 74 5.26 -21.21 3.24
CA ASN A 74 3.85 -20.92 3.02
C ASN A 74 3.27 -20.50 4.36
N ALA A 75 2.68 -19.32 4.40
CA ALA A 75 2.09 -18.81 5.63
C ALA A 75 0.86 -17.95 5.36
N THR A 76 0.00 -17.87 6.35
CA THR A 76 -1.07 -16.87 6.45
C THR A 76 -1.03 -16.25 7.82
N GLY A 77 -1.35 -14.97 7.91
CA GLY A 77 -1.33 -14.29 9.19
C GLY A 77 -2.07 -12.96 9.21
N GLU A 78 -2.20 -12.43 10.40
CA GLU A 78 -2.77 -11.11 10.66
C GLU A 78 -1.88 -10.36 11.65
N ILE A 79 -1.52 -9.14 11.29
CA ILE A 79 -0.87 -8.17 12.19
C ILE A 79 -1.90 -7.15 12.63
N LYS A 80 -1.98 -6.88 13.93
CA LYS A 80 -2.78 -5.79 14.52
C LYS A 80 -1.89 -4.87 15.33
N SER A 81 -2.10 -3.57 15.19
CA SER A 81 -1.43 -2.56 16.00
C SER A 81 -2.40 -1.44 16.36
N ALA A 82 -2.41 -1.07 17.63
CA ALA A 82 -3.22 0.07 18.09
C ALA A 82 -2.68 1.41 17.54
N ASN A 83 -1.37 1.50 17.40
CA ASN A 83 -0.70 2.71 16.90
C ASN A 83 0.56 2.34 16.14
N ILE A 84 0.65 2.75 14.90
CA ILE A 84 1.89 2.65 14.11
C ILE A 84 2.39 4.04 13.73
N ARG A 85 3.71 4.17 13.69
CA ARG A 85 4.39 5.34 13.16
C ARG A 85 5.45 4.88 12.18
N ILE A 86 5.30 5.26 10.91
CA ILE A 86 6.24 4.92 9.84
C ILE A 86 6.76 6.23 9.27
N GLN A 87 8.09 6.38 9.16
CA GLN A 87 8.74 7.58 8.66
C GLN A 87 10.07 7.24 7.98
N ASN A 88 10.59 8.19 7.22
CA ASN A 88 11.87 8.04 6.49
C ASN A 88 11.85 6.86 5.51
N ILE A 89 10.75 6.76 4.76
CA ILE A 89 10.60 5.78 3.67
C ILE A 89 10.55 6.53 2.34
N GLU A 90 11.44 6.20 1.44
CA GLU A 90 11.58 6.86 0.13
C GLU A 90 10.29 6.79 -0.70
N ALA A 91 9.53 5.68 -0.60
CA ALA A 91 8.24 5.56 -1.28
C ALA A 91 7.22 6.59 -0.78
N PHE A 92 7.21 6.89 0.52
CA PHE A 92 6.32 7.92 1.07
C PHE A 92 6.79 9.33 0.74
N ASP A 93 8.09 9.57 0.72
CA ASP A 93 8.63 10.84 0.25
C ASP A 93 8.29 11.07 -1.23
N ALA A 94 8.41 10.04 -2.06
CA ALA A 94 8.03 10.10 -3.46
C ALA A 94 6.52 10.34 -3.65
N LEU A 95 5.69 9.68 -2.83
CA LEU A 95 4.24 9.87 -2.82
C LEU A 95 3.85 11.29 -2.37
N ALA A 96 4.44 11.78 -1.27
CA ALA A 96 4.22 13.12 -0.76
C ALA A 96 4.55 14.19 -1.82
N LYS A 97 5.65 14.02 -2.50
CA LYS A 97 6.07 14.88 -3.62
C LYS A 97 5.09 14.80 -4.80
N ALA A 98 4.72 13.56 -5.21
CA ALA A 98 3.83 13.36 -6.34
C ALA A 98 2.43 13.95 -6.13
N LEU A 99 1.92 13.91 -4.90
CA LEU A 99 0.62 14.46 -4.53
C LEU A 99 0.69 15.88 -3.93
N ASN A 100 1.88 16.48 -3.86
CA ASN A 100 2.14 17.78 -3.23
C ASN A 100 1.51 17.88 -1.82
N ASN A 101 1.69 16.84 -1.02
CA ASN A 101 1.13 16.73 0.33
C ASN A 101 2.15 16.14 1.30
N ASP A 102 2.80 17.00 2.08
CA ASP A 102 3.85 16.62 3.04
C ASP A 102 3.35 15.74 4.20
N ASN A 103 2.04 15.71 4.46
CA ASN A 103 1.46 14.82 5.46
C ASN A 103 1.65 13.33 5.11
N LEU A 104 1.93 13.02 3.83
CA LEU A 104 2.21 11.65 3.37
C LEU A 104 3.66 11.18 3.62
N ARG A 105 4.56 12.06 4.11
CA ARG A 105 5.96 11.67 4.42
C ARG A 105 6.08 10.77 5.64
N LYS A 106 5.11 10.85 6.56
CA LYS A 106 5.04 9.98 7.73
C LYS A 106 3.63 9.45 7.88
N ILE A 107 3.53 8.20 8.23
CA ILE A 107 2.28 7.56 8.58
C ILE A 107 2.18 7.47 10.09
N GLU A 108 1.14 8.05 10.66
CA GLU A 108 0.70 7.80 12.02
C GLU A 108 -0.71 7.27 11.93
N ALA A 109 -0.88 5.96 12.06
CA ALA A 109 -2.17 5.32 11.93
C ALA A 109 -2.54 4.56 13.20
N LYS A 110 -3.85 4.51 13.49
CA LYS A 110 -4.42 3.81 14.64
C LYS A 110 -5.26 2.64 14.16
N ASP A 111 -5.38 1.63 15.04
CA ASP A 111 -6.25 0.47 14.85
C ASP A 111 -6.02 -0.23 13.50
N VAL A 112 -4.76 -0.42 13.16
CA VAL A 112 -4.34 -1.05 11.91
C VAL A 112 -4.46 -2.57 12.03
N ALA A 113 -5.09 -3.19 11.03
CA ALA A 113 -5.14 -4.64 10.86
C ALA A 113 -4.76 -5.00 9.42
N ILE A 114 -3.75 -5.83 9.27
CA ILE A 114 -3.21 -6.26 7.97
C ILE A 114 -3.18 -7.78 7.92
N ARG A 115 -3.97 -8.35 7.02
CA ARG A 115 -3.89 -9.77 6.68
C ARG A 115 -2.93 -9.97 5.54
N PHE A 116 -2.19 -11.07 5.61
CA PHE A 116 -1.19 -11.39 4.61
C PHE A 116 -1.06 -12.89 4.37
N ALA A 117 -0.51 -13.23 3.22
CA ALA A 117 -0.06 -14.57 2.89
C ALA A 117 1.39 -14.51 2.39
N ILE A 118 2.18 -15.53 2.72
CA ILE A 118 3.53 -15.74 2.17
C ILE A 118 3.47 -16.98 1.29
N ARG A 119 3.89 -16.83 0.03
CA ARG A 119 4.01 -17.93 -0.94
C ARG A 119 5.10 -17.58 -1.95
N ASP A 120 5.83 -18.58 -2.39
CA ASP A 120 6.84 -18.46 -3.45
C ASP A 120 7.83 -17.31 -3.21
N GLY A 121 8.27 -17.15 -1.95
CA GLY A 121 9.19 -16.08 -1.56
C GLY A 121 8.61 -14.67 -1.62
N ARG A 122 7.28 -14.53 -1.64
CA ARG A 122 6.60 -13.22 -1.58
C ARG A 122 5.58 -13.17 -0.43
N ILE A 123 5.57 -12.03 0.25
CA ILE A 123 4.48 -11.68 1.16
C ILE A 123 3.48 -10.79 0.40
N ALA A 124 2.22 -11.19 0.36
CA ALA A 124 1.13 -10.45 -0.24
C ALA A 124 0.14 -10.02 0.85
N THR A 125 -0.28 -8.76 0.84
CA THR A 125 -1.29 -8.24 1.76
C THR A 125 -2.67 -8.22 1.11
N GLU A 126 -3.70 -8.59 1.88
CA GLU A 126 -5.08 -8.23 1.51
C GLU A 126 -5.25 -6.71 1.56
N PRO A 127 -6.31 -6.16 0.91
CA PRO A 127 -6.62 -4.75 1.03
C PRO A 127 -6.82 -4.33 2.48
N PHE A 128 -6.11 -3.28 2.90
CA PHE A 128 -6.21 -2.71 4.24
C PHE A 128 -6.26 -1.19 4.21
N ASP A 129 -6.82 -0.60 5.25
CA ASP A 129 -6.99 0.84 5.36
C ASP A 129 -6.00 1.46 6.34
N LEU A 130 -5.43 2.59 5.94
CA LEU A 130 -4.65 3.48 6.80
C LEU A 130 -5.38 4.82 6.90
N LYS A 131 -5.67 5.24 8.12
CA LYS A 131 -6.27 6.55 8.38
C LYS A 131 -5.23 7.45 9.03
N MET A 132 -4.91 8.55 8.35
CA MET A 132 -3.91 9.54 8.78
C MET A 132 -4.55 10.93 8.82
N GLY A 133 -5.08 11.32 9.98
CA GLY A 133 -5.88 12.55 10.06
C GLY A 133 -7.09 12.46 9.11
N ASP A 134 -7.15 13.40 8.16
CA ASP A 134 -8.24 13.47 7.15
C ASP A 134 -7.94 12.65 5.88
N ILE A 135 -6.74 12.09 5.78
CA ILE A 135 -6.34 11.25 4.64
C ILE A 135 -6.70 9.80 4.93
N ARG A 136 -7.32 9.13 3.95
CA ARG A 136 -7.57 7.69 3.97
C ARG A 136 -6.86 7.05 2.79
N ILE A 137 -6.12 5.99 3.08
CA ILE A 137 -5.41 5.21 2.08
C ILE A 137 -5.90 3.78 2.20
N ASN A 138 -6.49 3.26 1.14
CA ASN A 138 -6.74 1.83 0.99
C ASN A 138 -5.63 1.26 0.11
N MET A 139 -4.90 0.27 0.59
CA MET A 139 -3.79 -0.30 -0.16
C MET A 139 -3.71 -1.82 -0.03
N SER A 140 -3.15 -2.44 -1.07
CA SER A 140 -2.80 -3.85 -1.11
C SER A 140 -1.60 -4.04 -2.02
N GLY A 141 -0.89 -5.14 -1.87
CA GLY A 141 0.25 -5.42 -2.72
C GLY A 141 1.14 -6.52 -2.20
N SER A 142 2.35 -6.59 -2.71
CA SER A 142 3.29 -7.63 -2.32
C SER A 142 4.73 -7.15 -2.28
N THR A 143 5.53 -7.85 -1.48
CA THR A 143 6.99 -7.69 -1.38
C THR A 143 7.66 -9.05 -1.58
N GLY A 144 8.69 -9.11 -2.42
CA GLY A 144 9.50 -10.31 -2.64
C GLY A 144 10.75 -10.37 -1.77
N LEU A 145 11.34 -11.55 -1.64
CA LEU A 145 12.66 -11.78 -1.02
C LEU A 145 13.78 -10.98 -1.71
N ASP A 146 13.59 -10.65 -2.99
CA ASP A 146 14.46 -9.81 -3.80
C ASP A 146 14.25 -8.30 -3.52
N GLN A 147 13.44 -7.97 -2.51
CA GLN A 147 13.05 -6.61 -2.11
C GLN A 147 12.25 -5.85 -3.18
N THR A 148 11.79 -6.52 -4.24
CA THR A 148 10.84 -5.91 -5.17
C THR A 148 9.51 -5.67 -4.47
N ILE A 149 8.89 -4.53 -4.79
CA ILE A 149 7.58 -4.15 -4.26
C ILE A 149 6.61 -3.92 -5.42
N ASP A 150 5.36 -4.31 -5.19
CA ASP A 150 4.25 -4.05 -6.11
C ASP A 150 3.00 -3.79 -5.28
N TYR A 151 2.71 -2.51 -5.04
CA TYR A 151 1.57 -2.06 -4.25
C TYR A 151 0.68 -1.14 -5.07
N THR A 152 -0.60 -1.25 -4.82
CA THR A 152 -1.61 -0.30 -5.29
C THR A 152 -2.24 0.38 -4.08
N ALA A 153 -2.34 1.69 -4.12
CA ALA A 153 -2.98 2.49 -3.09
C ALA A 153 -4.05 3.40 -3.70
N ARG A 154 -5.21 3.48 -3.06
CA ARG A 154 -6.21 4.50 -3.32
C ARG A 154 -6.15 5.53 -2.21
N VAL A 155 -5.69 6.73 -2.55
CA VAL A 155 -5.55 7.85 -1.61
C VAL A 155 -6.76 8.74 -1.74
N ALA A 156 -7.57 8.82 -0.67
CA ALA A 156 -8.66 9.80 -0.59
C ALA A 156 -8.06 11.17 -0.27
N LEU A 157 -8.36 12.15 -1.10
CA LEU A 157 -7.86 13.52 -0.97
C LEU A 157 -8.82 14.35 -0.12
N PRO A 158 -8.30 15.22 0.78
CA PRO A 158 -9.13 16.17 1.51
C PRO A 158 -9.90 17.10 0.55
N ALA A 159 -11.09 17.49 0.93
CA ALA A 159 -11.90 18.41 0.14
C ALA A 159 -11.13 19.71 -0.15
N GLY A 160 -11.07 20.09 -1.42
CA GLY A 160 -10.39 21.31 -1.87
C GLY A 160 -8.91 21.16 -2.24
N SER A 161 -8.24 20.05 -1.94
CA SER A 161 -6.81 19.86 -2.24
C SER A 161 -6.47 19.88 -3.74
N THR A 162 -7.46 19.64 -4.61
CA THR A 162 -7.32 19.69 -6.08
C THR A 162 -8.40 20.58 -6.72
N GLY A 163 -8.83 21.64 -6.03
CA GLY A 163 -9.97 22.46 -6.49
C GLY A 163 -11.31 21.73 -6.39
N GLY A 164 -11.41 20.66 -5.59
CA GLY A 164 -12.65 19.89 -5.37
C GLY A 164 -13.00 18.89 -6.47
N ILE A 165 -12.19 18.78 -7.53
CA ILE A 165 -12.47 17.95 -8.72
C ILE A 165 -12.13 16.48 -8.46
N LEU A 166 -10.97 16.21 -7.84
CA LEU A 166 -10.52 14.84 -7.52
C LEU A 166 -10.79 14.51 -6.07
N GLN A 167 -11.57 13.48 -5.82
CA GLN A 167 -11.85 12.98 -4.47
C GLN A 167 -10.87 11.88 -4.05
N SER A 168 -10.27 11.17 -4.99
CA SER A 168 -9.25 10.16 -4.73
C SER A 168 -8.33 9.99 -5.94
N VAL A 169 -7.12 9.49 -5.68
CA VAL A 169 -6.13 9.13 -6.71
C VAL A 169 -5.68 7.71 -6.48
N ASN A 170 -5.61 6.92 -7.56
CA ASN A 170 -4.97 5.61 -7.54
C ASN A 170 -3.47 5.79 -7.74
N VAL A 171 -2.69 5.09 -6.94
CA VAL A 171 -1.23 5.17 -6.92
C VAL A 171 -0.68 3.76 -7.04
N GLY A 172 0.14 3.53 -8.05
CA GLY A 172 0.99 2.33 -8.15
C GLY A 172 2.36 2.62 -7.53
N ILE A 173 2.85 1.69 -6.71
CA ILE A 173 4.15 1.76 -6.03
C ILE A 173 4.91 0.49 -6.38
N GLY A 174 5.77 0.56 -7.39
CA GLY A 174 6.62 -0.54 -7.85
C GLY A 174 8.09 -0.30 -7.57
N GLY A 175 8.96 -1.11 -8.16
CA GLY A 175 10.41 -1.02 -7.99
C GLY A 175 10.91 -1.79 -6.76
N THR A 176 11.77 -1.15 -5.96
CA THR A 176 12.27 -1.72 -4.70
C THR A 176 12.05 -0.73 -3.55
N PHE A 177 12.24 -1.18 -2.30
CA PHE A 177 12.17 -0.29 -1.14
C PHE A 177 13.12 0.89 -1.20
N THR A 178 14.31 0.69 -1.75
CA THR A 178 15.37 1.71 -1.87
C THR A 178 15.29 2.50 -3.18
N SER A 179 14.50 2.06 -4.15
CA SER A 179 14.30 2.73 -5.43
C SER A 179 12.85 2.57 -5.90
N PRO A 180 11.89 3.20 -5.19
CA PRO A 180 10.48 3.08 -5.51
C PRO A 180 10.12 3.82 -6.80
N LYS A 181 9.19 3.24 -7.57
CA LYS A 181 8.61 3.86 -8.76
C LYS A 181 7.14 4.17 -8.49
N ILE A 182 6.79 5.45 -8.49
CA ILE A 182 5.41 5.90 -8.28
C ILE A 182 4.74 6.14 -9.63
N THR A 183 3.55 5.59 -9.79
CA THR A 183 2.67 5.84 -10.94
C THR A 183 1.33 6.39 -10.43
N LEU A 184 0.87 7.50 -10.99
CA LEU A 184 -0.39 8.12 -10.62
C LEU A 184 -1.47 7.81 -11.67
N GLY A 185 -2.59 7.22 -11.23
CA GLY A 185 -3.79 7.00 -12.04
C GLY A 185 -4.68 8.24 -12.09
N VAL A 186 -4.13 9.38 -12.52
CA VAL A 186 -4.83 10.67 -12.51
C VAL A 186 -5.91 10.73 -13.58
N LYS A 187 -5.67 10.10 -14.73
CA LYS A 187 -6.63 10.07 -15.84
C LYS A 187 -7.92 9.36 -15.46
N GLU A 188 -7.80 8.18 -14.88
CA GLU A 188 -8.92 7.37 -14.42
C GLU A 188 -9.69 8.07 -13.29
N ALA A 189 -8.97 8.71 -12.35
CA ALA A 189 -9.59 9.49 -11.28
C ALA A 189 -10.36 10.69 -11.82
N ALA A 190 -9.83 11.39 -12.83
CA ALA A 190 -10.50 12.50 -13.49
C ALA A 190 -11.75 12.05 -14.26
N GLU A 191 -11.66 10.97 -15.02
CA GLU A 191 -12.80 10.41 -15.76
C GLU A 191 -13.92 9.97 -14.82
N GLN A 192 -13.58 9.32 -13.69
CA GLN A 192 -14.58 8.91 -12.69
C GLN A 192 -15.23 10.10 -11.98
N ALA A 193 -14.46 11.15 -11.68
CA ALA A 193 -15.00 12.37 -11.06
C ALA A 193 -16.02 13.05 -11.98
N VAL A 194 -15.71 13.18 -13.28
CA VAL A 194 -16.62 13.74 -14.28
C VAL A 194 -17.89 12.90 -14.40
N LYS A 195 -17.75 11.56 -14.47
CA LYS A 195 -18.90 10.65 -14.54
C LYS A 195 -19.83 10.84 -13.34
N ASN A 196 -19.28 10.88 -12.12
CA ASN A 196 -20.07 11.03 -10.89
C ASN A 196 -20.86 12.37 -10.89
N VAL A 197 -20.25 13.47 -11.34
CA VAL A 197 -20.92 14.79 -11.43
C VAL A 197 -22.03 14.76 -12.47
N VAL A 198 -21.78 14.15 -13.64
CA VAL A 198 -22.78 14.01 -14.70
C VAL A 198 -23.96 13.16 -14.24
N ASP A 199 -23.68 12.00 -13.62
CA ASP A 199 -24.73 11.09 -13.12
C ASP A 199 -25.59 11.76 -12.03
N GLN A 200 -24.99 12.54 -11.12
CA GLN A 200 -25.71 13.30 -10.10
C GLN A 200 -26.59 14.41 -10.68
N GLN A 201 -26.13 15.09 -11.74
CA GLN A 201 -26.92 16.12 -12.41
C GLN A 201 -28.03 15.53 -13.25
N ILE A 202 -27.81 14.42 -13.95
CA ILE A 202 -28.85 13.71 -14.69
C ILE A 202 -29.98 13.24 -13.75
N GLN A 203 -29.64 12.72 -12.56
CA GLN A 203 -30.67 12.31 -11.57
C GLN A 203 -31.50 13.48 -11.05
N LYS A 204 -30.95 14.70 -11.02
CA LYS A 204 -31.69 15.91 -10.60
C LYS A 204 -32.59 16.52 -11.70
N LEU A 205 -32.41 16.12 -12.96
CA LEU A 205 -32.92 16.84 -14.13
C LEU A 205 -33.72 15.98 -15.10
N THR A 206 -34.34 14.92 -14.66
CA THR A 206 -35.29 14.14 -15.48
C THR A 206 -36.46 15.02 -15.94
N GLY A 207 -36.34 15.75 -17.07
CA GLY A 207 -37.47 16.49 -17.62
C GLY A 207 -37.30 17.45 -18.79
N SER A 208 -36.13 17.80 -19.32
CA SER A 208 -36.09 18.64 -20.53
C SER A 208 -34.84 18.48 -21.42
N GLU A 209 -35.09 18.45 -22.75
CA GLU A 209 -34.02 18.24 -23.79
C GLU A 209 -33.03 19.41 -23.91
N SER A 210 -33.41 20.65 -23.56
CA SER A 210 -32.53 21.83 -23.61
C SER A 210 -31.41 21.82 -22.54
N LEU A 211 -31.61 21.11 -21.45
CA LEU A 211 -30.61 20.92 -20.40
C LEU A 211 -29.51 19.93 -20.78
N GLY A 212 -29.75 19.04 -21.73
CA GLY A 212 -28.77 18.04 -22.16
C GLY A 212 -27.52 18.65 -22.80
N GLU A 213 -27.66 19.77 -23.52
CA GLU A 213 -26.52 20.48 -24.13
C GLU A 213 -25.71 21.27 -23.09
N GLU A 214 -26.36 21.86 -22.10
CA GLU A 214 -25.70 22.60 -21.03
C GLU A 214 -24.92 21.67 -20.10
N ILE A 215 -25.47 20.50 -19.80
CA ILE A 215 -24.80 19.42 -19.05
C ILE A 215 -23.60 18.89 -19.82
N ARG A 216 -23.69 18.70 -21.14
CA ARG A 216 -22.55 18.29 -21.98
C ARG A 216 -21.45 19.33 -21.96
N LYS A 217 -21.77 20.62 -22.10
CA LYS A 217 -20.80 21.73 -22.00
C LYS A 217 -20.11 21.78 -20.64
N GLN A 218 -20.87 21.65 -19.55
CA GLN A 218 -20.29 21.60 -18.20
C GLN A 218 -19.42 20.36 -17.99
N ALA A 219 -19.84 19.20 -18.49
CA ALA A 219 -19.05 17.97 -18.44
C ALA A 219 -17.72 18.10 -19.21
N ASP A 220 -17.73 18.75 -20.37
CA ASP A 220 -16.52 18.98 -21.18
C ASP A 220 -15.57 19.99 -20.51
N ASN A 221 -16.09 21.02 -19.86
CA ASN A 221 -15.31 21.94 -19.06
C ASN A 221 -14.68 21.26 -17.85
N LEU A 222 -15.42 20.44 -17.12
CA LEU A 222 -14.93 19.64 -16.00
C LEU A 222 -13.87 18.63 -16.45
N ARG A 223 -14.03 18.00 -17.63
CA ARG A 223 -13.01 17.13 -18.21
C ARG A 223 -11.72 17.89 -18.50
N ALA A 224 -11.84 19.10 -19.05
CA ALA A 224 -10.67 19.93 -19.35
C ALA A 224 -9.96 20.40 -18.09
N GLU A 225 -10.69 20.78 -17.03
CA GLU A 225 -10.11 21.16 -15.73
C GLU A 225 -9.51 19.98 -14.98
N ALA A 226 -10.18 18.82 -14.97
CA ALA A 226 -9.65 17.60 -14.39
C ALA A 226 -8.38 17.13 -15.09
N ARG A 227 -8.33 17.24 -16.42
CA ARG A 227 -7.13 16.95 -17.23
C ARG A 227 -5.98 17.90 -16.89
N LYS A 228 -6.23 19.21 -16.78
CA LYS A 228 -5.22 20.20 -16.38
C LYS A 228 -4.70 19.96 -14.96
N ALA A 229 -5.58 19.59 -14.03
CA ALA A 229 -5.17 19.23 -12.67
C ALA A 229 -4.29 17.97 -12.67
N GLY A 230 -4.64 16.99 -13.50
CA GLY A 230 -3.85 15.78 -13.69
C GLY A 230 -2.49 16.03 -14.30
N GLU A 231 -2.43 16.85 -15.36
CA GLU A 231 -1.18 17.25 -16.02
C GLU A 231 -0.24 17.99 -15.07
N LYS A 232 -0.76 18.89 -14.22
CA LYS A 232 0.02 19.58 -13.18
C LYS A 232 0.61 18.61 -12.14
N LEU A 233 -0.14 17.59 -11.74
CA LEU A 233 0.36 16.57 -10.82
C LEU A 233 1.47 15.73 -11.47
N VAL A 234 1.30 15.36 -12.74
CA VAL A 234 2.32 14.63 -13.51
C VAL A 234 3.55 15.48 -13.77
N GLU A 235 3.40 16.76 -14.13
CA GLU A 235 4.52 17.70 -14.31
C GLU A 235 5.29 17.93 -13.01
N ALA A 236 4.59 18.11 -11.88
CA ALA A 236 5.22 18.24 -10.57
C ALA A 236 6.02 16.98 -10.21
N ALA A 237 5.50 15.80 -10.51
CA ALA A 237 6.18 14.54 -10.31
C ALA A 237 7.40 14.36 -11.23
N GLN A 238 7.31 14.82 -12.49
CA GLN A 238 8.40 14.75 -13.47
C GLN A 238 9.50 15.79 -13.25
N ALA A 239 9.13 17.03 -12.91
CA ALA A 239 10.10 18.11 -12.63
C ALA A 239 11.01 17.78 -11.44
N GLN A 240 10.53 16.96 -10.50
CA GLN A 240 11.33 16.49 -9.37
C GLN A 240 12.23 15.31 -9.73
N ARG A 241 11.87 14.45 -10.70
CA ARG A 241 12.77 13.42 -11.22
C ARG A 241 14.03 14.02 -11.86
N THR A 242 13.90 15.16 -12.54
CA THR A 242 15.02 15.85 -13.21
C THR A 242 15.98 16.54 -12.24
N LYS A 243 15.52 16.88 -11.02
CA LYS A 243 16.37 17.51 -9.97
C LYS A 243 17.17 16.51 -9.13
N ILE A 244 16.82 15.23 -9.15
CA ILE A 244 17.49 14.17 -8.38
C ILE A 244 18.53 13.42 -9.22
N GLY A 245 18.49 13.60 -10.55
CA GLY A 245 19.43 12.97 -11.51
C GLY A 245 20.65 13.84 -11.88
N ARG A 246 20.97 14.86 -11.05
CA ARG A 246 22.20 15.65 -11.19
C ARG A 246 23.02 15.66 -9.92
#